data_de51ec42a3cfd525644117306dfb63d0
#
_entry.id   de51ec42a3cfd525644117306dfb63d0
#
_cell.length_a   1.000
_cell.length_b   1.000
_cell.length_c   1.000
_cell.angle_alpha   90.00
_cell.angle_beta   90.00
_cell.angle_gamma   90.00
#
_symmetry.space_group_name_H-M   'P 1'
#
loop_
_entity.id
_entity.type
_entity.pdbx_description
1 polymer ?
#
loop_
_entity_poly.entity_id
_entity_poly.type
_entity_poly.pdbx_seq_one_letter_code
_entity_poly.pdbx_strand_id
1 'polypeptide(L)'
;ILVPFLFGGFIPNDTMMPAFRMKKIVLDAGHGGNDPGNIGSKAREKDINLAVTLLVGKYIKENMPDVEVIYTRNDDSFPTLKQRPNIANVNKADLFVAIHSNAAENKTAFGTETFVMGTKHFDANFDIVKKENSVILLEENYKEEYEGFDPTSPESYMMFNLMQKAYVGNSIALADRIESQFRDKVGRKSRGVKQGPFYVLWTPSMPSVLVELGFLSNT
;
A
#
# COMPACT_ATOMS: atom_id res chain seq x y z
N ILE A 1 11.48 -55.46 46.96
CA ILE A 1 11.30 -53.99 47.13
C ILE A 1 11.14 -53.43 45.70
N LEU A 2 9.91 -53.15 45.30
CA LEU A 2 9.59 -52.46 44.02
C LEU A 2 9.54 -50.94 44.32
N VAL A 3 10.33 -50.17 43.59
CA VAL A 3 10.25 -48.71 43.58
C VAL A 3 9.46 -48.27 42.34
N PRO A 4 8.34 -47.55 42.49
CA PRO A 4 7.60 -47.04 41.30
C PRO A 4 8.30 -45.76 40.80
N PHE A 5 8.73 -45.80 39.53
CA PHE A 5 9.13 -44.59 38.79
C PHE A 5 7.87 -43.79 38.43
N LEU A 6 7.67 -42.65 39.07
CA LEU A 6 6.72 -41.62 38.68
C LEU A 6 7.27 -40.87 37.48
N PHE A 7 6.80 -41.15 36.29
CA PHE A 7 6.95 -40.30 35.14
C PHE A 7 6.04 -39.07 35.33
N GLY A 8 6.59 -37.98 35.82
CA GLY A 8 5.94 -36.69 35.75
C GLY A 8 5.88 -36.22 34.28
N GLY A 9 4.71 -36.34 33.66
CA GLY A 9 4.46 -35.79 32.33
C GLY A 9 4.63 -34.28 32.37
N PHE A 10 5.63 -33.78 31.65
CA PHE A 10 5.73 -32.37 31.30
C PHE A 10 4.56 -32.07 30.33
N ILE A 11 3.52 -31.42 30.81
CA ILE A 11 2.51 -30.82 29.96
C ILE A 11 3.15 -29.54 29.43
N PRO A 12 3.45 -29.41 28.13
CA PRO A 12 3.88 -28.14 27.59
C PRO A 12 2.73 -27.15 27.81
N ASN A 13 3.03 -26.11 28.57
CA ASN A 13 2.11 -24.99 28.69
C ASN A 13 2.08 -24.32 27.31
N ASP A 14 1.04 -24.65 26.55
CA ASP A 14 0.78 -24.04 25.24
C ASP A 14 0.39 -22.58 25.54
N THR A 15 1.40 -21.74 25.73
CA THR A 15 1.22 -20.29 25.76
C THR A 15 0.80 -19.90 24.34
N MET A 16 -0.50 -19.98 24.07
CA MET A 16 -1.08 -19.40 22.86
C MET A 16 -0.60 -17.96 22.77
N MET A 17 0.28 -17.68 21.82
CA MET A 17 0.65 -16.31 21.49
C MET A 17 -0.66 -15.54 21.30
N PRO A 18 -0.83 -14.39 21.96
CA PRO A 18 -2.06 -13.63 21.78
C PRO A 18 -2.24 -13.35 20.28
N ALA A 19 -3.42 -13.73 19.77
CA ALA A 19 -3.73 -13.52 18.37
C ALA A 19 -3.51 -12.04 18.04
N PHE A 20 -2.70 -11.77 17.01
CA PHE A 20 -2.47 -10.41 16.55
C PHE A 20 -3.83 -9.74 16.28
N ARG A 21 -4.10 -8.63 16.97
CA ARG A 21 -5.30 -7.84 16.76
C ARG A 21 -4.92 -6.49 16.17
N MET A 22 -5.39 -6.24 14.96
CA MET A 22 -5.23 -4.95 14.29
C MET A 22 -5.89 -3.85 15.11
N LYS A 23 -5.20 -2.73 15.32
CA LYS A 23 -5.67 -1.58 16.10
C LYS A 23 -5.70 -0.30 15.29
N LYS A 24 -4.76 -0.13 14.36
CA LYS A 24 -4.61 1.12 13.59
C LYS A 24 -4.34 0.83 12.13
N ILE A 25 -5.08 1.49 11.25
CA ILE A 25 -4.87 1.46 9.81
C ILE A 25 -4.66 2.88 9.32
N VAL A 26 -3.62 3.09 8.52
CA VAL A 26 -3.47 4.33 7.74
C VAL A 26 -3.96 4.08 6.32
N LEU A 27 -4.89 4.91 5.90
CA LEU A 27 -5.39 5.00 4.54
C LEU A 27 -4.79 6.23 3.86
N ASP A 28 -4.09 5.99 2.77
CA ASP A 28 -3.46 7.01 1.95
C ASP A 28 -4.25 7.23 0.67
N ALA A 29 -4.83 8.42 0.52
CA ALA A 29 -5.43 8.83 -0.73
C ALA A 29 -4.33 9.41 -1.63
N GLY A 30 -3.92 8.68 -2.67
CA GLY A 30 -2.88 9.12 -3.59
C GLY A 30 -3.16 10.48 -4.21
N HIS A 31 -2.09 11.24 -4.52
CA HIS A 31 -2.15 12.59 -5.10
C HIS A 31 -2.82 13.62 -4.18
N GLY A 32 -3.26 14.77 -4.74
CA GLY A 32 -3.93 15.84 -3.98
C GLY A 32 -3.38 17.23 -4.32
N GLY A 33 -4.12 18.27 -3.97
CA GLY A 33 -3.71 19.66 -4.21
C GLY A 33 -3.31 19.93 -5.66
N ASN A 34 -2.08 20.34 -5.89
CA ASN A 34 -1.53 20.64 -7.21
C ASN A 34 -1.21 19.40 -8.06
N ASP A 35 -1.22 18.22 -7.46
CA ASP A 35 -1.02 16.96 -8.16
C ASP A 35 -2.37 16.30 -8.48
N PRO A 36 -2.86 16.35 -9.72
CA PRO A 36 -4.13 15.75 -10.10
C PRO A 36 -4.05 14.22 -10.23
N GLY A 37 -2.84 13.62 -10.29
CA GLY A 37 -2.63 12.27 -10.74
C GLY A 37 -3.00 12.08 -12.21
N ASN A 38 -3.51 10.92 -12.55
CA ASN A 38 -4.06 10.63 -13.87
C ASN A 38 -5.31 11.46 -14.16
N ILE A 39 -5.40 11.96 -15.39
CA ILE A 39 -6.58 12.71 -15.86
C ILE A 39 -7.36 11.83 -16.82
N GLY A 40 -8.51 11.37 -16.38
CA GLY A 40 -9.48 10.67 -17.22
C GLY A 40 -10.41 11.64 -17.96
N SER A 41 -11.28 11.09 -18.80
CA SER A 41 -12.27 11.90 -19.54
C SER A 41 -13.32 12.58 -18.65
N LYS A 42 -13.56 12.05 -17.45
CA LYS A 42 -14.64 12.48 -16.56
C LYS A 42 -14.19 12.83 -15.15
N ALA A 43 -12.98 12.45 -14.76
CA ALA A 43 -12.50 12.60 -13.38
C ALA A 43 -10.97 12.68 -13.32
N ARG A 44 -10.47 13.30 -12.25
CA ARG A 44 -9.05 13.29 -11.89
C ARG A 44 -8.82 12.17 -10.87
N GLU A 45 -7.66 11.58 -10.92
CA GLU A 45 -7.27 10.49 -10.00
C GLU A 45 -7.40 10.92 -8.54
N LYS A 46 -6.86 12.08 -8.17
CA LYS A 46 -6.90 12.58 -6.80
C LYS A 46 -8.30 12.64 -6.19
N ASP A 47 -9.32 12.95 -7.02
CA ASP A 47 -10.70 13.08 -6.56
C ASP A 47 -11.32 11.70 -6.29
N ILE A 48 -11.05 10.72 -7.18
CA ILE A 48 -11.52 9.34 -7.00
C ILE A 48 -10.81 8.68 -5.83
N ASN A 49 -9.50 8.83 -5.74
CA ASN A 49 -8.72 8.25 -4.65
C ASN A 49 -9.21 8.76 -3.30
N LEU A 50 -9.47 10.07 -3.17
CA LEU A 50 -10.02 10.64 -1.94
C LEU A 50 -11.41 10.07 -1.61
N ALA A 51 -12.31 10.08 -2.59
CA ALA A 51 -13.68 9.60 -2.39
C ALA A 51 -13.72 8.13 -1.95
N VAL A 52 -12.93 7.27 -2.60
CA VAL A 52 -12.85 5.85 -2.26
C VAL A 52 -12.17 5.65 -0.91
N THR A 53 -11.09 6.37 -0.62
CA THR A 53 -10.40 6.29 0.67
C THR A 53 -11.32 6.62 1.84
N LEU A 54 -12.12 7.68 1.72
CA LEU A 54 -13.09 8.07 2.74
C LEU A 54 -14.21 7.04 2.92
N LEU A 55 -14.68 6.43 1.82
CA LEU A 55 -15.66 5.33 1.88
C LEU A 55 -15.07 4.09 2.56
N VAL A 56 -13.86 3.68 2.19
CA VAL A 56 -13.17 2.55 2.82
C VAL A 56 -13.04 2.78 4.33
N GLY A 57 -12.59 3.97 4.73
CA GLY A 57 -12.46 4.30 6.15
C GLY A 57 -13.79 4.31 6.88
N LYS A 58 -14.87 4.78 6.23
CA LYS A 58 -16.22 4.69 6.78
C LYS A 58 -16.62 3.24 7.02
N TYR A 59 -16.46 2.35 6.04
CA TYR A 59 -16.78 0.93 6.17
C TYR A 59 -15.94 0.22 7.25
N ILE A 60 -14.66 0.57 7.39
CA ILE A 60 -13.82 0.03 8.45
C ILE A 60 -14.38 0.45 9.82
N LYS A 61 -14.68 1.71 10.03
CA LYS A 61 -15.24 2.22 11.30
C LYS A 61 -16.59 1.58 11.66
N GLU A 62 -17.43 1.32 10.67
CA GLU A 62 -18.75 0.69 10.86
C GLU A 62 -18.64 -0.80 11.21
N ASN A 63 -17.68 -1.53 10.61
CA ASN A 63 -17.58 -2.98 10.74
C ASN A 63 -16.47 -3.44 11.72
N MET A 64 -15.52 -2.56 12.02
CA MET A 64 -14.39 -2.80 12.92
C MET A 64 -14.23 -1.63 13.90
N PRO A 65 -15.19 -1.40 14.81
CA PRO A 65 -15.23 -0.19 15.64
C PRO A 65 -14.02 -0.03 16.58
N ASP A 66 -13.32 -1.12 16.87
CA ASP A 66 -12.10 -1.11 17.69
C ASP A 66 -10.84 -0.72 16.89
N VAL A 67 -10.95 -0.51 15.57
CA VAL A 67 -9.84 -0.13 14.70
C VAL A 67 -9.86 1.37 14.45
N GLU A 68 -8.77 2.03 14.84
CA GLU A 68 -8.53 3.44 14.52
C GLU A 68 -8.15 3.57 13.04
N VAL A 69 -8.87 4.45 12.32
CA VAL A 69 -8.59 4.80 10.92
C VAL A 69 -7.97 6.19 10.89
N ILE A 70 -6.76 6.27 10.39
CA ILE A 70 -5.99 7.50 10.18
C ILE A 70 -5.89 7.72 8.67
N TYR A 71 -6.08 8.95 8.21
CA TYR A 71 -5.94 9.32 6.80
C TYR A 71 -4.68 10.15 6.63
N THR A 72 -3.97 9.96 5.52
CA THR A 72 -2.86 10.86 5.13
C THR A 72 -3.41 12.21 4.70
N ARG A 73 -4.58 12.23 4.06
CA ARG A 73 -5.42 13.39 3.78
C ARG A 73 -6.89 13.01 3.77
N ASN A 74 -7.74 13.95 4.13
CA ASN A 74 -9.21 13.82 4.09
C ASN A 74 -9.89 14.96 3.32
N ASP A 75 -9.08 15.76 2.65
CA ASP A 75 -9.46 16.88 1.79
C ASP A 75 -8.53 16.95 0.55
N ASP A 76 -8.55 18.05 -0.19
CA ASP A 76 -7.67 18.25 -1.37
C ASP A 76 -6.27 18.77 -0.99
N SER A 77 -5.75 18.47 0.21
CA SER A 77 -4.38 18.73 0.58
C SER A 77 -3.38 17.83 -0.16
N PHE A 78 -2.10 18.24 -0.17
CA PHE A 78 -1.01 17.54 -0.83
C PHE A 78 0.09 17.15 0.18
N PRO A 79 -0.06 16.05 0.93
CA PRO A 79 1.06 15.49 1.68
C PRO A 79 2.15 14.99 0.73
N THR A 80 3.41 15.31 1.02
CA THR A 80 4.55 14.82 0.23
C THR A 80 4.65 13.31 0.28
N LEU A 81 5.32 12.69 -0.70
CA LEU A 81 5.51 11.23 -0.71
C LEU A 81 6.20 10.73 0.56
N LYS A 82 7.10 11.52 1.13
CA LYS A 82 7.80 11.22 2.39
C LYS A 82 6.88 11.33 3.61
N GLN A 83 5.96 12.29 3.63
CA GLN A 83 5.04 12.50 4.75
C GLN A 83 4.03 11.37 4.89
N ARG A 84 3.55 10.79 3.78
CA ARG A 84 2.52 9.74 3.79
C ARG A 84 2.90 8.52 4.64
N PRO A 85 4.00 7.81 4.36
CA PRO A 85 4.42 6.69 5.20
C PRO A 85 4.87 7.14 6.60
N ASN A 86 5.41 8.36 6.76
CA ASN A 86 5.78 8.88 8.07
C ASN A 86 4.57 9.01 8.99
N ILE A 87 3.40 9.42 8.47
CA ILE A 87 2.15 9.42 9.25
C ILE A 87 1.86 8.02 9.81
N ALA A 88 2.05 6.97 9.02
CA ALA A 88 1.86 5.60 9.49
C ALA A 88 2.89 5.20 10.56
N ASN A 89 4.16 5.54 10.34
CA ASN A 89 5.25 5.19 11.25
C ASN A 89 5.12 5.87 12.62
N VAL A 90 4.87 7.18 12.66
CA VAL A 90 4.74 7.92 13.93
C VAL A 90 3.50 7.49 14.72
N ASN A 91 2.43 7.09 14.05
CA ASN A 91 1.23 6.55 14.68
C ASN A 91 1.34 5.07 15.04
N LYS A 92 2.47 4.40 14.71
CA LYS A 92 2.68 2.96 14.91
C LYS A 92 1.51 2.16 14.36
N ALA A 93 1.13 2.43 13.13
CA ALA A 93 0.04 1.75 12.46
C ALA A 93 0.38 0.27 12.22
N ASP A 94 -0.63 -0.57 12.22
CA ASP A 94 -0.51 -2.00 11.94
C ASP A 94 -0.56 -2.29 10.43
N LEU A 95 -1.08 -1.33 9.64
CA LEU A 95 -1.28 -1.46 8.22
C LEU A 95 -1.27 -0.09 7.52
N PHE A 96 -0.64 -0.03 6.35
CA PHE A 96 -0.67 1.10 5.43
C PHE A 96 -1.26 0.69 4.08
N VAL A 97 -2.29 1.40 3.62
CA VAL A 97 -2.97 1.15 2.34
C VAL A 97 -3.04 2.43 1.53
N ALA A 98 -2.28 2.49 0.44
CA ALA A 98 -2.38 3.56 -0.55
C ALA A 98 -3.42 3.19 -1.62
N ILE A 99 -4.26 4.15 -1.99
CA ILE A 99 -5.36 3.99 -2.94
C ILE A 99 -5.10 4.91 -4.14
N HIS A 100 -5.02 4.31 -5.30
CA HIS A 100 -4.70 4.91 -6.59
C HIS A 100 -5.65 4.46 -7.70
N SER A 101 -5.58 5.12 -8.84
CA SER A 101 -6.37 4.82 -10.04
C SER A 101 -5.52 5.01 -11.28
N ASN A 102 -5.08 3.91 -11.85
CA ASN A 102 -4.14 3.84 -12.94
C ASN A 102 -4.63 4.51 -14.24
N ALA A 103 -3.74 4.68 -15.18
CA ALA A 103 -4.05 4.97 -16.59
C ALA A 103 -3.05 4.26 -17.50
N ALA A 104 -3.48 3.95 -18.71
CA ALA A 104 -2.65 3.35 -19.74
C ALA A 104 -2.88 4.04 -21.08
N GLU A 105 -1.87 3.99 -21.96
CA GLU A 105 -2.01 4.44 -23.35
C GLU A 105 -3.12 3.65 -24.08
N ASN A 106 -3.14 2.34 -23.83
CA ASN A 106 -4.20 1.47 -24.32
C ASN A 106 -5.51 1.75 -23.58
N LYS A 107 -6.45 2.44 -24.24
CA LYS A 107 -7.77 2.81 -23.70
C LYS A 107 -8.67 1.62 -23.37
N THR A 108 -8.33 0.42 -23.84
CA THR A 108 -9.07 -0.81 -23.50
C THR A 108 -8.55 -1.49 -22.24
N ALA A 109 -7.48 -0.99 -21.63
CA ALA A 109 -6.96 -1.53 -20.36
C ALA A 109 -7.98 -1.35 -19.25
N PHE A 110 -8.25 -2.43 -18.48
CA PHE A 110 -9.18 -2.40 -17.35
C PHE A 110 -8.81 -3.46 -16.31
N GLY A 111 -9.40 -3.36 -15.13
CA GLY A 111 -9.20 -4.27 -14.02
C GLY A 111 -8.44 -3.62 -12.87
N THR A 112 -8.35 -4.34 -11.76
CA THR A 112 -7.64 -3.93 -10.54
C THR A 112 -6.28 -4.58 -10.48
N GLU A 113 -5.32 -3.94 -9.83
CA GLU A 113 -4.03 -4.53 -9.51
C GLU A 113 -3.54 -3.99 -8.17
N THR A 114 -2.88 -4.84 -7.38
CA THR A 114 -2.36 -4.42 -6.08
C THR A 114 -0.86 -4.62 -6.04
N PHE A 115 -0.16 -3.55 -5.72
CA PHE A 115 1.30 -3.55 -5.64
C PHE A 115 1.77 -3.70 -4.20
N VAL A 116 2.87 -4.43 -4.06
CA VAL A 116 3.68 -4.50 -2.84
C VAL A 116 5.10 -4.07 -3.15
N MET A 117 5.84 -3.67 -2.11
CA MET A 117 7.25 -3.33 -2.27
C MET A 117 8.05 -4.50 -2.81
N GLY A 118 8.88 -4.24 -3.81
CA GLY A 118 9.78 -5.23 -4.40
C GLY A 118 10.17 -4.89 -5.83
N THR A 119 11.11 -5.66 -6.37
CA THR A 119 11.69 -5.42 -7.71
C THR A 119 11.42 -6.54 -8.70
N LYS A 120 10.62 -7.55 -8.32
CA LYS A 120 10.25 -8.61 -9.24
C LYS A 120 9.46 -8.01 -10.41
N HIS A 121 9.91 -8.28 -11.63
CA HIS A 121 9.36 -7.72 -12.88
C HIS A 121 9.41 -6.17 -12.92
N PHE A 122 10.47 -5.57 -12.36
CA PHE A 122 10.65 -4.13 -12.32
C PHE A 122 10.50 -3.48 -13.69
N ASP A 123 11.17 -4.01 -14.71
CA ASP A 123 11.11 -3.45 -16.09
C ASP A 123 9.67 -3.39 -16.63
N ALA A 124 8.86 -4.41 -16.35
CA ALA A 124 7.46 -4.45 -16.77
C ALA A 124 6.55 -3.46 -16.02
N ASN A 125 6.96 -3.03 -14.84
CA ASN A 125 6.19 -2.13 -13.98
C ASN A 125 6.84 -0.74 -13.88
N PHE A 126 7.95 -0.48 -14.59
CA PHE A 126 8.75 0.72 -14.43
C PHE A 126 7.95 1.99 -14.73
N ASP A 127 7.16 2.00 -15.79
CA ASP A 127 6.41 3.20 -16.20
C ASP A 127 5.42 3.67 -15.12
N ILE A 128 4.70 2.73 -14.48
CA ILE A 128 3.79 3.09 -13.39
C ILE A 128 4.58 3.53 -12.14
N VAL A 129 5.63 2.80 -11.77
CA VAL A 129 6.48 3.17 -10.62
C VAL A 129 7.12 4.54 -10.82
N LYS A 130 7.70 4.78 -12.00
CA LYS A 130 8.28 6.08 -12.37
C LYS A 130 7.24 7.19 -12.27
N LYS A 131 6.05 6.96 -12.78
CA LYS A 131 4.98 7.95 -12.77
C LYS A 131 4.58 8.33 -11.35
N GLU A 132 4.27 7.36 -10.51
CA GLU A 132 3.87 7.58 -9.13
C GLU A 132 4.99 8.22 -8.30
N ASN A 133 6.24 7.82 -8.49
CA ASN A 133 7.36 8.42 -7.79
C ASN A 133 7.74 9.81 -8.33
N SER A 134 7.39 10.14 -9.59
CA SER A 134 7.71 11.46 -10.18
C SER A 134 6.96 12.62 -9.53
N VAL A 135 5.97 12.33 -8.68
CA VAL A 135 5.27 13.34 -7.86
C VAL A 135 6.25 14.13 -6.98
N ILE A 136 7.38 13.53 -6.56
CA ILE A 136 8.42 14.26 -5.81
C ILE A 136 8.96 15.48 -6.55
N LEU A 137 8.92 15.50 -7.88
CA LEU A 137 9.39 16.62 -8.69
C LEU A 137 8.49 17.86 -8.56
N LEU A 138 7.28 17.71 -8.00
CA LEU A 138 6.37 18.81 -7.70
C LEU A 138 6.59 19.39 -6.28
N GLU A 139 7.45 18.76 -5.50
CA GLU A 139 7.72 19.13 -4.11
C GLU A 139 8.88 20.16 -4.03
N GLU A 140 8.74 21.13 -3.12
CA GLU A 140 9.82 22.05 -2.84
C GLU A 140 11.01 21.32 -2.22
N ASN A 141 12.24 21.68 -2.63
CA ASN A 141 13.49 21.11 -2.11
C ASN A 141 13.63 19.59 -2.24
N TYR A 142 12.94 18.97 -3.22
CA TYR A 142 12.92 17.51 -3.38
C TYR A 142 14.32 16.89 -3.45
N LYS A 143 15.32 17.55 -4.03
CA LYS A 143 16.69 17.01 -4.14
C LYS A 143 17.35 16.77 -2.77
N GLU A 144 17.11 17.67 -1.82
CA GLU A 144 17.62 17.54 -0.46
C GLU A 144 16.78 16.55 0.35
N GLU A 145 15.45 16.68 0.24
CA GLU A 145 14.51 15.83 0.99
C GLU A 145 14.60 14.35 0.61
N TYR A 146 14.93 14.05 -0.64
CA TYR A 146 15.02 12.67 -1.15
C TYR A 146 16.46 12.23 -1.44
N GLU A 147 17.46 12.93 -0.85
CA GLU A 147 18.89 12.56 -0.89
C GLU A 147 19.41 12.31 -2.32
N GLY A 148 18.91 13.08 -3.29
CA GLY A 148 19.29 12.96 -4.69
C GLY A 148 18.63 11.80 -5.44
N PHE A 149 17.64 11.13 -4.88
CA PHE A 149 16.85 10.12 -5.61
C PHE A 149 16.20 10.74 -6.85
N ASP A 150 16.49 10.16 -8.02
CA ASP A 150 15.89 10.52 -9.30
C ASP A 150 14.85 9.48 -9.71
N PRO A 151 13.56 9.82 -9.68
CA PRO A 151 12.49 8.88 -10.05
C PRO A 151 12.50 8.51 -11.54
N THR A 152 13.27 9.23 -12.37
CA THR A 152 13.35 8.95 -13.80
C THR A 152 14.50 8.02 -14.18
N SER A 153 15.47 7.79 -13.26
CA SER A 153 16.62 6.92 -13.47
C SER A 153 16.37 5.52 -12.88
N PRO A 154 16.39 4.45 -13.69
CA PRO A 154 16.30 3.09 -13.17
C PRO A 154 17.37 2.75 -12.13
N GLU A 155 18.57 3.35 -12.23
CA GLU A 155 19.69 3.12 -11.32
C GLU A 155 19.36 3.60 -9.89
N SER A 156 18.59 4.69 -9.76
CA SER A 156 18.17 5.21 -8.45
C SER A 156 17.35 4.21 -7.65
N TYR A 157 16.67 3.29 -8.33
CA TYR A 157 15.86 2.26 -7.68
C TYR A 157 16.66 1.09 -7.11
N MET A 158 17.97 1.00 -7.40
CA MET A 158 18.79 -0.08 -6.84
C MET A 158 18.89 0.00 -5.32
N MET A 159 18.84 1.20 -4.75
CA MET A 159 18.88 1.40 -3.30
C MET A 159 17.66 0.79 -2.57
N PHE A 160 16.51 0.70 -3.22
CA PHE A 160 15.30 0.10 -2.64
C PHE A 160 15.42 -1.40 -2.37
N ASN A 161 16.35 -2.09 -3.06
CA ASN A 161 16.56 -3.53 -2.88
C ASN A 161 17.18 -3.92 -1.53
N LEU A 162 17.82 -2.96 -0.83
CA LEU A 162 18.62 -3.27 0.35
C LEU A 162 17.83 -3.29 1.67
N MET A 163 16.62 -2.74 1.73
CA MET A 163 16.00 -2.40 3.02
C MET A 163 14.69 -3.10 3.41
N GLN A 164 14.00 -3.85 2.55
CA GLN A 164 12.68 -4.38 2.92
C GLN A 164 12.51 -5.89 2.78
N LYS A 165 12.74 -6.62 3.87
CA LYS A 165 12.33 -8.04 3.93
C LYS A 165 11.27 -8.35 5.00
N ALA A 166 11.16 -7.53 6.04
CA ALA A 166 10.38 -7.90 7.24
C ALA A 166 8.87 -8.02 7.00
N TYR A 167 8.26 -7.14 6.18
CA TYR A 167 6.81 -7.07 6.03
C TYR A 167 6.29 -7.52 4.66
N VAL A 168 7.17 -7.82 3.72
CA VAL A 168 6.79 -8.15 2.33
C VAL A 168 5.86 -9.36 2.27
N GLY A 169 6.11 -10.41 3.06
CA GLY A 169 5.26 -11.59 3.11
C GLY A 169 3.81 -11.27 3.51
N ASN A 170 3.63 -10.45 4.55
CA ASN A 170 2.31 -10.02 5.02
C ASN A 170 1.64 -9.07 4.02
N SER A 171 2.42 -8.20 3.36
CA SER A 171 1.93 -7.32 2.29
C SER A 171 1.42 -8.12 1.09
N ILE A 172 2.14 -9.16 0.66
CA ILE A 172 1.71 -10.07 -0.42
C ILE A 172 0.41 -10.78 -0.02
N ALA A 173 0.33 -11.32 1.19
CA ALA A 173 -0.87 -12.01 1.66
C ALA A 173 -2.10 -11.08 1.70
N LEU A 174 -1.92 -9.81 2.10
CA LEU A 174 -2.97 -8.80 2.06
C LEU A 174 -3.37 -8.47 0.62
N ALA A 175 -2.40 -8.19 -0.25
CA ALA A 175 -2.64 -7.85 -1.65
C ALA A 175 -3.40 -8.97 -2.38
N ASP A 176 -3.04 -10.23 -2.14
CA ASP A 176 -3.73 -11.38 -2.72
C ASP A 176 -5.19 -11.46 -2.25
N ARG A 177 -5.45 -11.20 -0.97
CA ARG A 177 -6.82 -11.12 -0.45
C ARG A 177 -7.62 -9.99 -1.07
N ILE A 178 -7.03 -8.81 -1.26
CA ILE A 178 -7.68 -7.66 -1.91
C ILE A 178 -8.08 -8.04 -3.35
N GLU A 179 -7.13 -8.58 -4.13
CA GLU A 179 -7.38 -8.97 -5.52
C GLU A 179 -8.41 -10.11 -5.62
N SER A 180 -8.37 -11.06 -4.67
CA SER A 180 -9.40 -12.12 -4.59
C SER A 180 -10.79 -11.54 -4.32
N GLN A 181 -10.93 -10.54 -3.44
CA GLN A 181 -12.22 -9.89 -3.19
C GLN A 181 -12.73 -9.14 -4.43
N PHE A 182 -11.85 -8.42 -5.14
CA PHE A 182 -12.23 -7.76 -6.40
C PHE A 182 -12.75 -8.77 -7.43
N ARG A 183 -12.06 -9.90 -7.60
CA ARG A 183 -12.44 -10.95 -8.54
C ARG A 183 -13.70 -11.69 -8.10
N ASP A 184 -13.72 -12.21 -6.87
CA ASP A 184 -14.66 -13.23 -6.45
C ASP A 184 -15.96 -12.64 -5.86
N LYS A 185 -15.89 -11.44 -5.29
CA LYS A 185 -17.04 -10.76 -4.68
C LYS A 185 -17.60 -9.61 -5.52
N VAL A 186 -16.71 -8.83 -6.13
CA VAL A 186 -17.12 -7.64 -6.90
C VAL A 186 -17.28 -7.98 -8.40
N GLY A 187 -16.75 -9.12 -8.86
CA GLY A 187 -16.78 -9.51 -10.27
C GLY A 187 -15.92 -8.65 -11.18
N ARG A 188 -14.93 -7.95 -10.60
CA ARG A 188 -13.98 -7.14 -11.38
C ARG A 188 -12.82 -8.01 -11.88
N LYS A 189 -12.32 -7.68 -13.08
CA LYS A 189 -11.09 -8.31 -13.55
C LYS A 189 -9.94 -7.96 -12.61
N SER A 190 -9.37 -8.96 -11.97
CA SER A 190 -8.10 -8.82 -11.26
C SER A 190 -6.94 -9.01 -12.23
N ARG A 191 -5.95 -8.13 -12.15
CA ARG A 191 -4.66 -8.21 -12.84
C ARG A 191 -3.58 -8.78 -11.91
N GLY A 192 -3.98 -9.13 -10.68
CA GLY A 192 -3.17 -9.82 -9.69
C GLY A 192 -2.28 -8.91 -8.87
N VAL A 193 -1.47 -9.56 -8.03
CA VAL A 193 -0.47 -8.91 -7.18
C VAL A 193 0.81 -8.68 -7.98
N LYS A 194 1.34 -7.48 -7.89
CA LYS A 194 2.56 -7.06 -8.56
C LYS A 194 3.57 -6.50 -7.55
N GLN A 195 4.80 -6.34 -8.00
CA GLN A 195 5.84 -5.69 -7.22
C GLN A 195 6.34 -4.44 -7.92
N GLY A 196 6.62 -3.41 -7.13
CA GLY A 196 7.22 -2.17 -7.61
C GLY A 196 7.89 -1.40 -6.47
N PRO A 197 9.02 -0.76 -6.73
CA PRO A 197 9.72 0.08 -5.75
C PRO A 197 9.06 1.47 -5.67
N PHE A 198 7.80 1.50 -5.23
CA PHE A 198 7.10 2.76 -4.95
C PHE A 198 7.67 3.39 -3.69
N TYR A 199 8.00 4.67 -3.77
CA TYR A 199 8.56 5.41 -2.64
C TYR A 199 7.64 5.35 -1.40
N VAL A 200 6.35 5.49 -1.62
CA VAL A 200 5.33 5.44 -0.55
C VAL A 200 5.25 4.09 0.17
N LEU A 201 5.71 3.00 -0.47
CA LEU A 201 5.78 1.66 0.12
C LEU A 201 7.17 1.32 0.68
N TRP A 202 8.18 2.17 0.45
CA TRP A 202 9.56 1.87 0.84
C TRP A 202 9.80 2.02 2.34
N THR A 203 9.27 3.09 2.95
CA THR A 203 9.59 3.45 4.34
C THR A 203 8.57 3.03 5.40
N PRO A 204 7.36 2.49 5.11
CA PRO A 204 6.46 2.00 6.15
C PRO A 204 7.10 0.88 6.97
N SER A 205 6.98 0.98 8.31
CA SER A 205 7.47 -0.03 9.27
C SER A 205 6.36 -1.05 9.63
N MET A 206 5.46 -1.33 8.70
CA MET A 206 4.35 -2.27 8.80
C MET A 206 4.01 -2.83 7.41
N PRO A 207 3.16 -3.88 7.31
CA PRO A 207 2.62 -4.32 6.02
C PRO A 207 2.01 -3.17 5.26
N SER A 208 2.35 -3.06 3.97
CA SER A 208 1.94 -1.94 3.12
C SER A 208 1.58 -2.40 1.70
N VAL A 209 0.55 -1.81 1.12
CA VAL A 209 0.09 -2.09 -0.24
C VAL A 209 -0.32 -0.80 -0.94
N LEU A 210 -0.21 -0.78 -2.28
CA LEU A 210 -0.78 0.23 -3.15
C LEU A 210 -1.79 -0.46 -4.06
N VAL A 211 -3.05 -0.01 -3.97
CA VAL A 211 -4.19 -0.59 -4.68
C VAL A 211 -4.56 0.31 -5.84
N GLU A 212 -4.46 -0.23 -7.04
CA GLU A 212 -4.96 0.39 -8.27
C GLU A 212 -6.40 -0.03 -8.51
N LEU A 213 -7.34 0.90 -8.32
CA LEU A 213 -8.77 0.64 -8.40
C LEU A 213 -9.25 0.30 -9.82
N GLY A 214 -8.50 0.71 -10.83
CA GLY A 214 -8.83 0.53 -12.24
C GLY A 214 -8.09 1.51 -13.12
N PHE A 215 -8.54 1.71 -14.34
CA PHE A 215 -7.89 2.56 -15.31
C PHE A 215 -8.80 3.73 -15.70
N LEU A 216 -8.42 4.96 -15.33
CA LEU A 216 -9.15 6.19 -15.70
C LEU A 216 -9.13 6.47 -17.20
N SER A 217 -8.19 5.88 -17.91
CA SER A 217 -8.08 5.93 -19.36
C SER A 217 -9.10 5.05 -20.09
N ASN A 218 -9.74 4.10 -19.38
CA ASN A 218 -10.77 3.24 -19.97
C ASN A 218 -12.08 4.01 -20.16
N THR A 219 -12.63 3.97 -21.37
CA THR A 219 -13.84 4.72 -21.76
C THR A 219 -14.95 3.77 -22.22
#